data_72207f637cb318fdc4c1436af6d37191
#
_entry.id   72207f637cb318fdc4c1436af6d37191
#
_cell.length_a   1.000
_cell.length_b   1.000
_cell.length_c   1.000
_cell.angle_alpha   90.00
_cell.angle_beta   90.00
_cell.angle_gamma   90.00
#
_symmetry.space_group_name_H-M   'P 1'
#
loop_
_entity.id
_entity.type
_entity.pdbx_description
1 polymer ?
#
loop_
_entity_poly.entity_id
_entity_poly.type
_entity_poly.pdbx_seq_one_letter_code
_entity_poly.pdbx_strand_id
1 'polypeptide(L)'
;AANETLAALGKQGQFAVAEVLNVHKKRFAYWSWNPADNNDTLGALVSRWLFPEPISQPVFHNGSTIGEIRLTARDSLISHFIWMSFAVLTGCILFGTVVALTITQSLHHGMVTALQNITDVVHDVRTNRNFSRRVKDGRIEEFHQFGEDFNSLLDEMEEWQLKLQAKNAQLLRTAMHDPLTGLANRAAFRNSIAALMNDPSAKTNSALLFLDGDNFKFINDTWGHAAGDCVLIEVARRMVEFGDKRHQSYRLGGDEFAMVLYGVHSEPEVQHLCAALSQQFIRPFELHNGQKASMSLSIGFALAWENGSVEALLEKADRNMYLVKNQRTKTIN
;
A
#
# COMPACT_ATOMS: atom_id res chain seq x y z
N ALA A 1 31.24 74.75 55.02
CA ALA A 1 32.15 73.58 55.01
C ALA A 1 31.36 72.23 55.11
N ALA A 2 30.68 71.92 56.26
CA ALA A 2 30.03 70.60 56.42
C ALA A 2 28.91 70.36 55.40
N ASN A 3 28.01 71.33 55.09
CA ASN A 3 26.99 71.18 54.08
C ASN A 3 27.55 71.11 52.66
N GLU A 4 28.63 71.79 52.38
CA GLU A 4 29.30 71.74 51.06
C GLU A 4 29.95 70.39 50.83
N THR A 5 30.54 69.78 51.85
CA THR A 5 31.15 68.42 51.79
C THR A 5 30.06 67.36 51.58
N LEU A 6 28.91 67.48 52.30
CA LEU A 6 27.76 66.60 52.10
C LEU A 6 27.15 66.78 50.69
N ALA A 7 27.07 67.99 50.17
CA ALA A 7 26.59 68.29 48.84
C ALA A 7 27.53 67.75 47.75
N ALA A 8 28.82 67.80 47.95
CA ALA A 8 29.80 67.24 47.02
C ALA A 8 29.71 65.70 46.97
N LEU A 9 29.59 65.04 48.14
CA LEU A 9 29.37 63.57 48.22
C LEU A 9 28.02 63.14 47.66
N GLY A 10 26.95 63.93 47.91
CA GLY A 10 25.61 63.67 47.40
C GLY A 10 25.49 63.76 45.88
N LYS A 11 26.30 64.62 45.23
CA LYS A 11 26.39 64.73 43.78
C LYS A 11 26.93 63.43 43.11
N GLN A 12 27.66 62.60 43.83
CA GLN A 12 28.10 61.30 43.32
C GLN A 12 26.98 60.27 43.27
N GLY A 13 25.76 60.61 43.71
CA GLY A 13 24.54 59.87 43.43
C GLY A 13 24.30 58.59 44.25
N GLN A 14 25.06 58.34 45.30
CA GLN A 14 25.00 57.09 46.09
C GLN A 14 23.89 57.09 47.15
N PHE A 15 23.43 58.24 47.65
CA PHE A 15 22.40 58.34 48.69
C PHE A 15 21.39 59.44 48.37
N ALA A 16 20.16 59.29 48.91
CA ALA A 16 19.06 60.24 48.73
C ALA A 16 19.05 61.33 49.81
N VAL A 17 19.34 60.95 51.03
CA VAL A 17 19.39 61.85 52.18
C VAL A 17 20.64 61.56 53.03
N ALA A 18 21.31 62.61 53.41
CA ALA A 18 22.41 62.56 54.38
C ALA A 18 22.20 63.57 55.48
N GLU A 19 22.16 63.10 56.69
CA GLU A 19 22.02 63.95 57.90
C GLU A 19 23.21 63.73 58.81
N VAL A 20 23.79 64.82 59.36
CA VAL A 20 24.77 64.77 60.41
C VAL A 20 24.11 65.28 61.64
N LEU A 21 24.09 64.48 62.68
CA LEU A 21 23.52 64.83 64.01
C LEU A 21 24.66 64.95 65.01
N ASN A 22 24.52 65.92 65.94
CA ASN A 22 25.44 66.08 67.04
C ASN A 22 25.11 65.08 68.19
N VAL A 23 25.88 65.06 69.27
CA VAL A 23 25.71 64.16 70.43
C VAL A 23 24.32 64.32 71.07
N HIS A 24 23.71 65.54 71.00
CA HIS A 24 22.33 65.79 71.46
C HIS A 24 21.25 65.51 70.43
N LYS A 25 21.52 64.73 69.37
CA LYS A 25 20.64 64.39 68.25
C LYS A 25 20.06 65.62 67.51
N LYS A 26 20.69 66.80 67.64
CA LYS A 26 20.29 68.02 66.90
C LYS A 26 21.03 67.99 65.56
N ARG A 27 20.26 68.28 64.47
CA ARG A 27 20.76 68.32 63.10
C ARG A 27 21.79 69.36 62.89
N PHE A 28 23.01 68.97 62.50
CA PHE A 28 24.15 69.92 62.31
C PHE A 28 24.31 70.20 60.78
N ALA A 29 24.14 69.23 59.94
CA ALA A 29 24.17 69.34 58.46
C ALA A 29 23.16 68.45 57.85
N TYR A 30 22.58 68.88 56.72
CA TYR A 30 21.56 68.16 55.98
C TYR A 30 21.75 68.37 54.48
N TRP A 31 21.63 67.27 53.77
CA TRP A 31 21.56 67.33 52.34
C TRP A 31 20.52 66.33 51.88
N SER A 32 19.70 66.72 50.92
CA SER A 32 18.72 65.86 50.28
C SER A 32 18.77 66.03 48.77
N TRP A 33 18.68 64.92 48.08
CA TRP A 33 18.38 64.94 46.66
C TRP A 33 16.97 65.51 46.48
N ASN A 34 16.81 66.47 45.57
CA ASN A 34 15.51 67.09 45.33
C ASN A 34 14.61 66.07 44.56
N PRO A 35 13.48 65.59 45.12
CA PRO A 35 12.70 64.51 44.55
C PRO A 35 11.68 64.98 43.49
N ALA A 36 11.83 66.21 42.95
CA ALA A 36 10.80 66.78 42.05
C ALA A 36 10.52 65.93 40.76
N ASP A 37 11.30 64.91 40.49
CA ASP A 37 11.18 64.10 39.26
C ASP A 37 11.01 62.59 39.52
N ASN A 38 10.80 62.11 40.73
CA ASN A 38 10.77 60.68 40.99
C ASN A 38 9.38 60.21 41.44
N ASN A 39 8.47 59.93 40.45
CA ASN A 39 7.19 59.23 40.66
C ASN A 39 7.35 57.74 40.85
N ASP A 40 8.51 57.28 41.27
CA ASP A 40 8.80 55.83 41.43
C ASP A 40 8.23 55.29 42.74
N THR A 41 6.90 55.07 42.75
CA THR A 41 6.16 54.57 43.92
C THR A 41 6.57 53.17 44.30
N LEU A 42 6.98 52.34 43.34
CA LEU A 42 7.43 50.95 43.56
C LEU A 42 8.82 50.92 44.20
N GLY A 43 9.78 51.72 43.73
CA GLY A 43 11.09 51.84 44.30
C GLY A 43 11.04 52.31 45.76
N ALA A 44 10.17 53.30 46.07
CA ALA A 44 9.96 53.81 47.42
C ALA A 44 9.33 52.78 48.37
N LEU A 45 8.38 51.96 47.88
CA LEU A 45 7.81 50.85 48.67
C LEU A 45 8.83 49.76 48.97
N VAL A 46 9.62 49.33 47.99
CA VAL A 46 10.63 48.30 48.14
C VAL A 46 11.79 48.78 49.02
N SER A 47 12.22 50.02 48.84
CA SER A 47 13.29 50.59 49.67
C SER A 47 12.86 50.70 51.14
N ARG A 48 11.63 51.10 51.47
CA ARG A 48 11.07 51.08 52.82
C ARG A 48 10.99 49.67 53.43
N TRP A 49 10.69 48.66 52.59
CA TRP A 49 10.60 47.27 53.05
C TRP A 49 11.98 46.64 53.30
N LEU A 50 12.95 46.89 52.40
CA LEU A 50 14.31 46.39 52.54
C LEU A 50 15.19 47.11 53.55
N PHE A 51 15.00 48.44 53.65
CA PHE A 51 15.81 49.30 54.50
C PHE A 51 14.88 50.21 55.35
N PRO A 52 14.20 49.62 56.35
CA PRO A 52 13.23 50.38 57.17
C PRO A 52 13.88 51.46 58.01
N GLU A 53 15.15 51.33 58.32
CA GLU A 53 15.90 52.33 59.09
C GLU A 53 17.07 52.90 58.28
N PRO A 54 17.33 54.24 58.39
CA PRO A 54 18.50 54.82 57.75
C PRO A 54 19.79 54.23 58.35
N ILE A 55 20.75 53.98 57.47
CA ILE A 55 22.07 53.49 57.92
C ILE A 55 22.73 54.58 58.77
N SER A 56 22.92 54.29 60.04
CA SER A 56 23.55 55.29 60.99
C SER A 56 24.93 54.81 61.35
N GLN A 57 25.91 55.76 61.37
CA GLN A 57 27.27 55.50 61.74
C GLN A 57 27.76 56.59 62.63
N PRO A 58 28.30 56.27 63.83
CA PRO A 58 28.84 57.27 64.76
C PRO A 58 30.14 57.87 64.23
N VAL A 59 30.30 59.16 64.39
CA VAL A 59 31.52 59.93 64.07
C VAL A 59 32.34 60.15 65.32
N PHE A 60 33.60 59.71 65.30
CA PHE A 60 34.51 59.82 66.40
C PHE A 60 35.59 60.90 66.18
N HIS A 61 35.90 61.68 67.16
CA HIS A 61 37.06 62.56 67.19
C HIS A 61 37.78 62.50 68.56
N ASN A 62 39.05 62.25 68.50
CA ASN A 62 39.88 62.06 69.70
C ASN A 62 39.30 61.03 70.73
N GLY A 63 38.73 59.90 70.24
CA GLY A 63 38.20 58.83 71.07
C GLY A 63 36.81 59.09 71.69
N SER A 64 36.19 60.26 71.47
CA SER A 64 34.82 60.57 71.91
C SER A 64 33.88 60.68 70.74
N THR A 65 32.62 60.18 70.83
CA THR A 65 31.58 60.30 69.81
C THR A 65 31.12 61.73 69.77
N ILE A 66 31.35 62.39 68.64
CA ILE A 66 30.92 63.81 68.39
C ILE A 66 29.63 63.93 67.66
N GLY A 67 29.11 62.84 67.03
CA GLY A 67 27.87 62.85 66.27
C GLY A 67 27.58 61.55 65.56
N GLU A 68 26.55 61.53 64.77
CA GLU A 68 26.06 60.39 63.96
C GLU A 68 25.77 60.83 62.56
N ILE A 69 26.19 60.10 61.54
CA ILE A 69 25.80 60.31 60.15
C ILE A 69 24.71 59.31 59.82
N ARG A 70 23.59 59.77 59.29
CA ARG A 70 22.50 58.95 58.78
C ARG A 70 22.41 59.08 57.26
N LEU A 71 22.41 57.94 56.58
CA LEU A 71 22.32 57.86 55.13
C LEU A 71 21.11 57.07 54.73
N THR A 72 20.35 57.57 53.77
CA THR A 72 19.24 56.85 53.19
C THR A 72 19.57 56.51 51.73
N ALA A 73 19.37 55.25 51.34
CA ALA A 73 19.65 54.80 49.99
C ALA A 73 18.77 55.52 48.94
N ARG A 74 19.25 55.61 47.74
CA ARG A 74 18.53 56.22 46.63
C ARG A 74 17.55 55.25 46.00
N ASP A 75 16.25 55.49 46.04
CA ASP A 75 15.17 54.62 45.54
C ASP A 75 15.31 54.29 44.03
N SER A 76 15.81 55.24 43.26
CA SER A 76 15.97 55.07 41.81
C SER A 76 17.01 54.03 41.40
N LEU A 77 18.01 53.76 42.22
CA LEU A 77 19.02 52.71 41.96
C LEU A 77 18.42 51.33 42.20
N ILE A 78 17.62 51.22 43.26
CA ILE A 78 16.97 49.97 43.64
C ILE A 78 15.89 49.61 42.60
N SER A 79 15.07 50.59 42.20
CA SER A 79 14.05 50.35 41.18
C SER A 79 14.64 50.00 39.85
N HIS A 80 15.70 50.68 39.41
CA HIS A 80 16.38 50.31 38.16
C HIS A 80 16.90 48.87 38.17
N PHE A 81 17.51 48.45 39.28
CA PHE A 81 17.99 47.07 39.43
C PHE A 81 16.83 46.06 39.40
N ILE A 82 15.74 46.34 40.07
CA ILE A 82 14.52 45.50 40.07
C ILE A 82 13.93 45.37 38.67
N TRP A 83 13.75 46.51 38.00
CA TRP A 83 13.21 46.50 36.63
C TRP A 83 14.13 45.77 35.65
N MET A 84 15.46 45.95 35.76
CA MET A 84 16.42 45.22 34.92
C MET A 84 16.36 43.71 35.19
N SER A 85 16.32 43.31 36.47
CA SER A 85 16.19 41.89 36.83
C SER A 85 14.88 41.29 36.33
N PHE A 86 13.78 42.00 36.46
CA PHE A 86 12.48 41.57 35.97
C PHE A 86 12.47 41.43 34.45
N ALA A 87 13.07 42.41 33.74
CA ALA A 87 13.18 42.32 32.28
C ALA A 87 14.00 41.15 31.81
N VAL A 88 15.13 40.89 32.45
CA VAL A 88 15.96 39.72 32.15
C VAL A 88 15.21 38.41 32.44
N LEU A 89 14.55 38.31 33.60
CA LEU A 89 13.78 37.10 33.95
C LEU A 89 12.64 36.86 32.96
N THR A 90 11.89 37.92 32.61
CA THR A 90 10.83 37.83 31.63
C THR A 90 11.36 37.44 30.25
N GLY A 91 12.48 38.02 29.81
CA GLY A 91 13.17 37.65 28.59
C GLY A 91 13.60 36.16 28.56
N CYS A 92 14.14 35.65 29.64
CA CYS A 92 14.52 34.22 29.77
C CYS A 92 13.28 33.29 29.68
N ILE A 93 12.17 33.67 30.35
CA ILE A 93 10.93 32.90 30.31
C ILE A 93 10.35 32.88 28.88
N LEU A 94 10.27 34.05 28.24
CA LEU A 94 9.79 34.13 26.86
C LEU A 94 10.66 33.36 25.89
N PHE A 95 11.97 33.47 26.00
CA PHE A 95 12.90 32.71 25.18
C PHE A 95 12.73 31.19 25.40
N GLY A 96 12.68 30.77 26.66
CA GLY A 96 12.47 29.34 27.00
C GLY A 96 11.14 28.81 26.48
N THR A 97 10.04 29.59 26.56
CA THR A 97 8.74 29.19 26.01
C THR A 97 8.74 29.07 24.48
N VAL A 98 9.39 30.02 23.79
CA VAL A 98 9.51 29.96 22.31
C VAL A 98 10.31 28.74 21.90
N VAL A 99 11.44 28.46 22.55
CA VAL A 99 12.24 27.26 22.26
C VAL A 99 11.45 25.98 22.53
N ALA A 100 10.77 25.89 23.66
CA ALA A 100 9.92 24.73 23.98
C ALA A 100 8.81 24.51 22.96
N LEU A 101 8.12 25.58 22.55
CA LEU A 101 7.06 25.51 21.55
C LEU A 101 7.60 25.07 20.17
N THR A 102 8.74 25.58 19.74
CA THR A 102 9.33 25.19 18.44
C THR A 102 9.77 23.73 18.43
N ILE A 103 10.38 23.25 19.52
CA ILE A 103 10.75 21.84 19.67
C ILE A 103 9.49 20.95 19.65
N THR A 104 8.48 21.31 20.45
CA THR A 104 7.22 20.54 20.53
C THR A 104 6.52 20.45 19.18
N GLN A 105 6.44 21.57 18.44
CA GLN A 105 5.84 21.60 17.12
C GLN A 105 6.63 20.75 16.11
N SER A 106 7.94 20.81 16.14
CA SER A 106 8.80 20.02 15.26
C SER A 106 8.62 18.52 15.49
N LEU A 107 8.62 18.07 16.74
CA LEU A 107 8.38 16.67 17.12
C LEU A 107 6.99 16.22 16.77
N HIS A 108 5.97 17.04 17.07
CA HIS A 108 4.57 16.72 16.77
C HIS A 108 4.34 16.52 15.27
N HIS A 109 4.85 17.42 14.43
CA HIS A 109 4.74 17.29 12.97
C HIS A 109 5.45 16.05 12.45
N GLY A 110 6.65 15.74 12.94
CA GLY A 110 7.39 14.53 12.54
C GLY A 110 6.63 13.24 12.84
N MET A 111 6.12 13.10 14.06
CA MET A 111 5.40 11.90 14.50
C MET A 111 4.03 11.74 13.82
N VAL A 112 3.23 12.80 13.79
CA VAL A 112 1.87 12.74 13.21
C VAL A 112 1.92 12.45 11.72
N THR A 113 2.84 13.09 10.99
CA THR A 113 2.99 12.84 9.55
C THR A 113 3.43 11.40 9.26
N ALA A 114 4.37 10.85 10.05
CA ALA A 114 4.81 9.47 9.90
C ALA A 114 3.66 8.49 10.14
N LEU A 115 2.91 8.66 11.23
CA LEU A 115 1.75 7.82 11.56
C LEU A 115 0.65 7.91 10.50
N GLN A 116 0.35 9.10 9.97
CA GLN A 116 -0.62 9.28 8.91
C GLN A 116 -0.20 8.55 7.64
N ASN A 117 1.07 8.67 7.22
CA ASN A 117 1.58 7.95 6.05
C ASN A 117 1.42 6.43 6.18
N ILE A 118 1.75 5.87 7.36
CA ILE A 118 1.56 4.44 7.63
C ILE A 118 0.08 4.07 7.57
N THR A 119 -0.77 4.85 8.24
CA THR A 119 -2.22 4.61 8.28
C THR A 119 -2.84 4.62 6.88
N ASP A 120 -2.42 5.57 6.03
CA ASP A 120 -2.90 5.70 4.65
C ASP A 120 -2.50 4.49 3.80
N VAL A 121 -1.26 3.99 3.96
CA VAL A 121 -0.80 2.77 3.26
C VAL A 121 -1.57 1.55 3.76
N VAL A 122 -1.71 1.37 5.07
CA VAL A 122 -2.48 0.26 5.66
C VAL A 122 -3.95 0.31 5.20
N HIS A 123 -4.55 1.49 5.15
CA HIS A 123 -5.93 1.66 4.69
C HIS A 123 -6.08 1.26 3.21
N ASP A 124 -5.13 1.67 2.35
CA ASP A 124 -5.13 1.35 0.92
C ASP A 124 -4.92 -0.15 0.69
N VAL A 125 -3.98 -0.76 1.40
CA VAL A 125 -3.76 -2.22 1.38
C VAL A 125 -5.03 -2.97 1.79
N ARG A 126 -5.68 -2.54 2.87
CA ARG A 126 -6.89 -3.21 3.38
C ARG A 126 -8.09 -3.08 2.43
N THR A 127 -8.28 -1.87 1.85
CA THR A 127 -9.49 -1.56 1.07
C THR A 127 -9.33 -1.96 -0.39
N ASN A 128 -8.19 -1.63 -0.99
CA ASN A 128 -7.92 -1.80 -2.42
C ASN A 128 -7.02 -3.00 -2.73
N ARG A 129 -6.46 -3.66 -1.70
CA ARG A 129 -5.45 -4.72 -1.83
C ARG A 129 -4.25 -4.27 -2.67
N ASN A 130 -3.90 -3.00 -2.56
CA ASN A 130 -2.78 -2.41 -3.29
C ASN A 130 -1.50 -2.57 -2.47
N PHE A 131 -0.76 -3.64 -2.72
CA PHE A 131 0.51 -3.93 -2.06
C PHE A 131 1.71 -3.20 -2.69
N SER A 132 1.52 -2.51 -3.83
CA SER A 132 2.61 -1.78 -4.49
C SER A 132 2.88 -0.41 -3.88
N ARG A 133 2.00 0.07 -2.98
CA ARG A 133 2.20 1.33 -2.28
C ARG A 133 3.22 1.15 -1.16
N ARG A 134 4.07 2.16 -0.95
CA ARG A 134 5.14 2.11 0.07
C ARG A 134 4.98 3.23 1.08
N VAL A 135 5.37 2.95 2.32
CA VAL A 135 5.52 3.95 3.37
C VAL A 135 6.73 4.82 3.01
N LYS A 136 6.56 6.14 3.08
CA LYS A 136 7.64 7.09 2.82
C LYS A 136 8.58 7.17 4.03
N ASP A 137 9.84 7.45 3.78
CA ASP A 137 10.86 7.59 4.81
C ASP A 137 10.47 8.61 5.88
N GLY A 138 10.56 8.18 7.13
CA GLY A 138 10.37 9.03 8.30
C GLY A 138 11.65 9.79 8.64
N ARG A 139 11.51 11.03 9.20
CA ARG A 139 12.65 11.81 9.70
C ARG A 139 13.22 11.29 11.02
N ILE A 140 12.48 10.46 11.74
CA ILE A 140 12.82 9.88 13.02
C ILE A 140 13.27 8.44 12.76
N GLU A 141 14.42 8.04 13.29
CA GLU A 141 15.08 6.75 13.00
C GLU A 141 14.16 5.54 13.23
N GLU A 142 13.39 5.55 14.33
CA GLU A 142 12.48 4.46 14.67
C GLU A 142 11.34 4.30 13.64
N PHE A 143 10.87 5.41 13.05
CA PHE A 143 9.87 5.37 11.98
C PHE A 143 10.48 5.01 10.62
N HIS A 144 11.74 5.34 10.40
CA HIS A 144 12.47 4.93 9.19
C HIS A 144 12.63 3.41 9.18
N GLN A 145 13.17 2.82 10.25
CA GLN A 145 13.32 1.37 10.38
C GLN A 145 11.98 0.64 10.28
N PHE A 146 10.95 1.12 10.98
CA PHE A 146 9.60 0.55 10.85
C PHE A 146 9.08 0.62 9.41
N GLY A 147 9.32 1.73 8.70
CA GLY A 147 8.93 1.90 7.30
C GLY A 147 9.62 0.89 6.37
N GLU A 148 10.92 0.64 6.56
CA GLU A 148 11.66 -0.37 5.81
C GLU A 148 11.14 -1.79 6.07
N ASP A 149 10.97 -2.17 7.34
CA ASP A 149 10.44 -3.49 7.72
C ASP A 149 9.02 -3.69 7.17
N PHE A 150 8.18 -2.64 7.25
CA PHE A 150 6.82 -2.68 6.72
C PHE A 150 6.80 -2.77 5.19
N ASN A 151 7.67 -2.04 4.49
CA ASN A 151 7.81 -2.10 3.04
C ASN A 151 8.30 -3.49 2.59
N SER A 152 9.24 -4.10 3.34
CA SER A 152 9.69 -5.48 3.10
C SER A 152 8.55 -6.49 3.24
N LEU A 153 7.70 -6.32 4.26
CA LEU A 153 6.50 -7.14 4.42
C LEU A 153 5.53 -6.97 3.23
N LEU A 154 5.36 -5.75 2.74
CA LEU A 154 4.51 -5.50 1.57
C LEU A 154 5.09 -6.15 0.30
N ASP A 155 6.42 -6.15 0.11
CA ASP A 155 7.09 -6.84 -0.99
C ASP A 155 6.82 -8.35 -0.95
N GLU A 156 6.94 -8.97 0.24
CA GLU A 156 6.61 -10.39 0.42
C GLU A 156 5.13 -10.66 0.11
N MET A 157 4.21 -9.83 0.57
CA MET A 157 2.77 -9.98 0.31
C MET A 157 2.45 -9.85 -1.18
N GLU A 158 3.07 -8.91 -1.89
CA GLU A 158 2.92 -8.73 -3.34
C GLU A 158 3.42 -9.97 -4.09
N GLU A 159 4.59 -10.50 -3.72
CA GLU A 159 5.14 -11.73 -4.31
C GLU A 159 4.21 -12.94 -4.05
N TRP A 160 3.69 -13.07 -2.84
CA TRP A 160 2.75 -14.14 -2.50
C TRP A 160 1.45 -14.04 -3.30
N GLN A 161 0.92 -12.83 -3.50
CA GLN A 161 -0.26 -12.61 -4.32
C GLN A 161 -0.03 -13.03 -5.77
N LEU A 162 1.10 -12.64 -6.36
CA LEU A 162 1.46 -13.02 -7.71
C LEU A 162 1.62 -14.55 -7.86
N LYS A 163 2.31 -15.20 -6.91
CA LYS A 163 2.43 -16.66 -6.86
C LYS A 163 1.09 -17.36 -6.76
N LEU A 164 0.19 -16.84 -5.92
CA LEU A 164 -1.16 -17.40 -5.75
C LEU A 164 -2.00 -17.23 -7.03
N GLN A 165 -1.93 -16.09 -7.69
CA GLN A 165 -2.62 -15.86 -8.96
C GLN A 165 -2.10 -16.79 -10.06
N ALA A 166 -0.76 -16.94 -10.18
CA ALA A 166 -0.14 -17.84 -11.13
C ALA A 166 -0.56 -19.31 -10.86
N LYS A 167 -0.57 -19.71 -9.57
CA LYS A 167 -0.99 -21.05 -9.17
C LYS A 167 -2.47 -21.31 -9.47
N ASN A 168 -3.35 -20.35 -9.20
CA ASN A 168 -4.77 -20.45 -9.53
C ASN A 168 -4.99 -20.55 -11.04
N ALA A 169 -4.29 -19.73 -11.84
CA ALA A 169 -4.35 -19.82 -13.29
C ALA A 169 -3.87 -21.19 -13.79
N GLN A 170 -2.78 -21.72 -13.23
CA GLN A 170 -2.29 -23.06 -13.54
C GLN A 170 -3.31 -24.16 -13.16
N LEU A 171 -3.91 -24.06 -11.97
CA LEU A 171 -4.93 -25.02 -11.51
C LEU A 171 -6.15 -25.00 -12.43
N LEU A 172 -6.66 -23.82 -12.79
CA LEU A 172 -7.76 -23.66 -13.71
C LEU A 172 -7.40 -24.24 -15.10
N ARG A 173 -6.20 -23.99 -15.60
CA ARG A 173 -5.73 -24.54 -16.87
C ARG A 173 -5.68 -26.06 -16.81
N THR A 174 -5.11 -26.66 -15.76
CA THR A 174 -5.05 -28.10 -15.58
C THR A 174 -6.44 -28.72 -15.41
N ALA A 175 -7.35 -28.02 -14.69
CA ALA A 175 -8.71 -28.49 -14.48
C ALA A 175 -9.58 -28.47 -15.74
N MET A 176 -9.29 -27.59 -16.72
CA MET A 176 -10.12 -27.34 -17.90
C MET A 176 -9.48 -27.72 -19.22
N HIS A 177 -8.18 -28.06 -19.25
CA HIS A 177 -7.47 -28.44 -20.46
C HIS A 177 -6.81 -29.80 -20.35
N ASP A 178 -6.67 -30.47 -21.49
CA ASP A 178 -5.89 -31.73 -21.63
C ASP A 178 -4.40 -31.40 -21.68
N PRO A 179 -3.57 -32.02 -20.82
CA PRO A 179 -2.16 -31.64 -20.70
C PRO A 179 -1.31 -32.07 -21.91
N LEU A 180 -1.75 -33.06 -22.69
CA LEU A 180 -1.04 -33.53 -23.88
C LEU A 180 -1.30 -32.64 -25.09
N THR A 181 -2.57 -32.35 -25.36
CA THR A 181 -2.97 -31.70 -26.60
C THR A 181 -3.22 -30.21 -26.44
N GLY A 182 -3.37 -29.70 -25.19
CA GLY A 182 -3.74 -28.33 -24.89
C GLY A 182 -5.19 -27.95 -25.19
N LEU A 183 -5.98 -28.87 -25.77
CA LEU A 183 -7.42 -28.68 -25.98
C LEU A 183 -8.17 -28.57 -24.64
N ALA A 184 -9.35 -28.01 -24.66
CA ALA A 184 -10.27 -28.11 -23.54
C ALA A 184 -10.58 -29.60 -23.25
N ASN A 185 -10.63 -29.96 -21.97
CA ASN A 185 -10.81 -31.34 -21.54
C ASN A 185 -12.30 -31.72 -21.39
N ARG A 186 -12.57 -32.97 -20.95
CA ARG A 186 -13.92 -33.50 -20.69
C ARG A 186 -14.73 -32.64 -19.70
N ALA A 187 -14.08 -32.04 -18.67
CA ALA A 187 -14.77 -31.19 -17.71
C ALA A 187 -15.23 -29.88 -18.36
N ALA A 188 -14.34 -29.23 -19.12
CA ALA A 188 -14.67 -28.03 -19.89
C ALA A 188 -15.77 -28.29 -20.93
N PHE A 189 -15.68 -29.46 -21.62
CA PHE A 189 -16.71 -29.89 -22.57
C PHE A 189 -18.10 -29.96 -21.92
N ARG A 190 -18.22 -30.66 -20.78
CA ARG A 190 -19.50 -30.76 -20.05
C ARG A 190 -20.07 -29.41 -19.68
N ASN A 191 -19.24 -28.49 -19.17
CA ASN A 191 -19.69 -27.16 -18.83
C ASN A 191 -20.17 -26.39 -20.07
N SER A 192 -19.44 -26.48 -21.18
CA SER A 192 -19.79 -25.78 -22.42
C SER A 192 -21.10 -26.30 -23.02
N ILE A 193 -21.31 -27.62 -23.03
CA ILE A 193 -22.56 -28.21 -23.54
C ILE A 193 -23.75 -27.85 -22.64
N ALA A 194 -23.57 -27.85 -21.32
CA ALA A 194 -24.63 -27.44 -20.41
C ALA A 194 -25.02 -25.95 -20.65
N ALA A 195 -24.01 -25.08 -20.77
CA ALA A 195 -24.25 -23.67 -21.08
C ALA A 195 -24.96 -23.47 -22.42
N LEU A 196 -24.51 -24.19 -23.49
CA LEU A 196 -25.12 -24.15 -24.82
C LEU A 196 -26.61 -24.54 -24.80
N MET A 197 -26.94 -25.62 -24.12
CA MET A 197 -28.31 -26.13 -24.05
C MET A 197 -29.23 -25.26 -23.21
N ASN A 198 -28.68 -24.46 -22.29
CA ASN A 198 -29.42 -23.49 -21.48
C ASN A 198 -29.56 -22.12 -22.16
N ASP A 199 -28.82 -21.83 -23.23
CA ASP A 199 -28.95 -20.61 -24.02
C ASP A 199 -29.82 -20.88 -25.28
N PRO A 200 -31.07 -20.38 -25.34
CA PRO A 200 -31.93 -20.60 -26.47
C PRO A 200 -31.35 -20.09 -27.80
N SER A 201 -30.59 -19.02 -27.78
CA SER A 201 -29.97 -18.45 -28.97
C SER A 201 -28.83 -19.30 -29.51
N ALA A 202 -27.96 -19.80 -28.65
CA ALA A 202 -26.89 -20.69 -29.02
C ALA A 202 -27.42 -22.06 -29.46
N LYS A 203 -28.42 -22.58 -28.76
CA LYS A 203 -29.02 -23.88 -29.05
C LYS A 203 -29.61 -23.95 -30.47
N THR A 204 -30.23 -22.86 -30.98
CA THR A 204 -30.88 -22.85 -32.30
C THR A 204 -29.93 -22.86 -33.49
N ASN A 205 -28.63 -22.60 -33.27
CA ASN A 205 -27.64 -22.46 -34.33
C ASN A 205 -26.32 -23.19 -34.01
N SER A 206 -26.40 -24.31 -33.30
CA SER A 206 -25.24 -25.08 -32.94
C SER A 206 -25.39 -26.58 -33.15
N ALA A 207 -24.29 -27.27 -33.39
CA ALA A 207 -24.21 -28.71 -33.47
C ALA A 207 -23.03 -29.28 -32.69
N LEU A 208 -23.17 -30.48 -32.16
CA LEU A 208 -22.14 -31.24 -31.50
C LEU A 208 -21.61 -32.31 -32.46
N LEU A 209 -20.28 -32.39 -32.57
CA LEU A 209 -19.54 -33.45 -33.21
C LEU A 209 -18.81 -34.30 -32.17
N PHE A 210 -18.92 -35.63 -32.26
CA PHE A 210 -18.01 -36.55 -31.64
C PHE A 210 -17.08 -37.19 -32.68
N LEU A 211 -15.82 -37.33 -32.32
CA LEU A 211 -14.76 -37.83 -33.18
C LEU A 211 -13.97 -38.89 -32.42
N ASP A 212 -13.66 -39.98 -33.11
CA ASP A 212 -12.90 -41.11 -32.56
C ASP A 212 -11.85 -41.57 -33.59
N GLY A 213 -10.62 -41.80 -33.11
CA GLY A 213 -9.49 -42.24 -33.93
C GLY A 213 -9.65 -43.66 -34.42
N ASP A 214 -9.71 -43.86 -35.76
CA ASP A 214 -9.79 -45.18 -36.33
C ASP A 214 -8.42 -45.88 -36.23
N ASN A 215 -8.38 -47.06 -35.60
CA ASN A 215 -7.17 -47.87 -35.44
C ASN A 215 -6.01 -47.17 -34.65
N PHE A 216 -6.31 -46.20 -33.76
CA PHE A 216 -5.28 -45.56 -32.95
C PHE A 216 -4.44 -46.54 -32.12
N LYS A 217 -5.08 -47.61 -31.63
CA LYS A 217 -4.35 -48.69 -30.93
C LYS A 217 -3.25 -49.29 -31.78
N PHE A 218 -3.50 -49.52 -33.10
CA PHE A 218 -2.49 -50.04 -34.00
C PHE A 218 -1.26 -49.12 -34.11
N ILE A 219 -1.46 -47.83 -34.06
CA ILE A 219 -0.38 -46.83 -34.05
C ILE A 219 0.47 -47.00 -32.79
N ASN A 220 -0.17 -47.10 -31.62
CA ASN A 220 0.55 -47.35 -30.36
C ASN A 220 1.31 -48.67 -30.34
N ASP A 221 0.64 -49.74 -30.80
CA ASP A 221 1.24 -51.09 -30.79
C ASP A 221 2.41 -51.20 -31.77
N THR A 222 2.38 -50.46 -32.90
CA THR A 222 3.41 -50.52 -33.96
C THR A 222 4.61 -49.57 -33.69
N TRP A 223 4.34 -48.34 -33.24
CA TRP A 223 5.35 -47.29 -33.13
C TRP A 223 5.55 -46.73 -31.71
N GLY A 224 4.86 -47.36 -30.72
CA GLY A 224 4.93 -46.97 -29.32
C GLY A 224 4.05 -45.76 -28.96
N HIS A 225 3.82 -45.59 -27.65
CA HIS A 225 2.96 -44.51 -27.11
C HIS A 225 3.42 -43.11 -27.48
N ALA A 226 4.72 -42.86 -27.60
CA ALA A 226 5.24 -41.56 -28.02
C ALA A 226 4.79 -41.20 -29.46
N ALA A 227 4.65 -42.17 -30.36
CA ALA A 227 4.09 -41.96 -31.71
C ALA A 227 2.58 -41.64 -31.64
N GLY A 228 1.84 -42.35 -30.78
CA GLY A 228 0.44 -42.06 -30.53
C GLY A 228 0.24 -40.63 -29.96
N ASP A 229 1.07 -40.20 -29.02
CA ASP A 229 1.03 -38.85 -28.48
C ASP A 229 1.26 -37.79 -29.56
N CYS A 230 2.22 -38.00 -30.48
CA CYS A 230 2.41 -37.11 -31.63
C CYS A 230 1.18 -37.01 -32.52
N VAL A 231 0.53 -38.14 -32.79
CA VAL A 231 -0.69 -38.18 -33.62
C VAL A 231 -1.81 -37.41 -32.92
N LEU A 232 -2.02 -37.61 -31.62
CA LEU A 232 -3.04 -36.89 -30.84
C LEU A 232 -2.81 -35.38 -30.81
N ILE A 233 -1.55 -34.93 -30.65
CA ILE A 233 -1.18 -33.52 -30.71
C ILE A 233 -1.51 -32.92 -32.09
N GLU A 234 -1.15 -33.67 -33.15
CA GLU A 234 -1.41 -33.22 -34.52
C GLU A 234 -2.91 -33.22 -34.86
N VAL A 235 -3.70 -34.18 -34.37
CA VAL A 235 -5.17 -34.14 -34.46
C VAL A 235 -5.72 -32.87 -33.83
N ALA A 236 -5.30 -32.57 -32.61
CA ALA A 236 -5.73 -31.38 -31.91
C ALA A 236 -5.37 -30.11 -32.68
N ARG A 237 -4.16 -30.03 -33.23
CA ARG A 237 -3.70 -28.89 -34.03
C ARG A 237 -4.62 -28.68 -35.29
N ARG A 238 -4.87 -29.76 -36.01
CA ARG A 238 -5.74 -29.68 -37.20
C ARG A 238 -7.18 -29.32 -36.86
N MET A 239 -7.71 -29.82 -35.74
CA MET A 239 -9.04 -29.43 -35.26
C MET A 239 -9.12 -27.93 -34.90
N VAL A 240 -8.12 -27.38 -34.26
CA VAL A 240 -8.06 -25.97 -33.92
C VAL A 240 -7.96 -25.08 -35.17
N GLU A 241 -7.12 -25.49 -36.15
CA GLU A 241 -6.99 -24.78 -37.43
C GLU A 241 -8.28 -24.80 -38.23
N PHE A 242 -8.96 -25.93 -38.24
CA PHE A 242 -10.28 -26.05 -38.90
C PHE A 242 -11.35 -25.19 -38.21
N GLY A 243 -11.34 -25.15 -36.89
CA GLY A 243 -12.35 -24.47 -36.08
C GLY A 243 -12.34 -22.95 -36.20
N ASP A 244 -11.23 -22.34 -36.55
CA ASP A 244 -11.05 -20.88 -36.76
C ASP A 244 -11.73 -20.03 -35.70
N LYS A 245 -11.50 -20.03 -34.52
CA LYS A 245 -12.10 -19.23 -33.41
C LYS A 245 -13.64 -19.29 -33.27
N ARG A 246 -14.35 -19.78 -34.26
CA ARG A 246 -15.82 -19.90 -34.24
C ARG A 246 -16.29 -21.20 -33.59
N HIS A 247 -15.49 -22.27 -33.68
CA HIS A 247 -15.82 -23.59 -33.18
C HIS A 247 -14.88 -23.97 -32.02
N GLN A 248 -15.37 -24.75 -31.08
CA GLN A 248 -14.58 -25.17 -29.91
C GLN A 248 -14.26 -26.65 -29.98
N SER A 249 -12.99 -27.00 -29.87
CA SER A 249 -12.46 -28.36 -29.88
C SER A 249 -12.11 -28.83 -28.48
N TYR A 250 -12.39 -30.11 -28.23
CA TYR A 250 -12.19 -30.75 -26.92
C TYR A 250 -11.54 -32.12 -27.11
N ARG A 251 -10.74 -32.55 -26.12
CA ARG A 251 -10.29 -33.94 -25.97
C ARG A 251 -11.00 -34.58 -24.78
N LEU A 252 -11.71 -35.67 -25.01
CA LEU A 252 -12.49 -36.36 -23.98
C LEU A 252 -11.70 -37.41 -23.23
N GLY A 253 -10.67 -37.99 -23.88
CA GLY A 253 -9.76 -38.99 -23.34
C GLY A 253 -9.32 -39.98 -24.43
N GLY A 254 -8.15 -40.59 -24.27
CA GLY A 254 -7.64 -41.50 -25.30
C GLY A 254 -7.58 -40.80 -26.66
N ASP A 255 -8.24 -41.44 -27.65
CA ASP A 255 -8.42 -40.96 -29.04
C ASP A 255 -9.79 -40.32 -29.31
N GLU A 256 -10.58 -40.05 -28.25
CA GLU A 256 -11.88 -39.46 -28.34
C GLU A 256 -11.78 -37.90 -28.28
N PHE A 257 -12.35 -37.26 -29.26
CA PHE A 257 -12.44 -35.77 -29.34
C PHE A 257 -13.89 -35.34 -29.52
N ALA A 258 -14.14 -34.07 -29.24
CA ALA A 258 -15.44 -33.43 -29.56
C ALA A 258 -15.21 -32.05 -30.17
N MET A 259 -16.18 -31.58 -30.96
CA MET A 259 -16.20 -30.21 -31.44
C MET A 259 -17.63 -29.66 -31.38
N VAL A 260 -17.74 -28.44 -30.85
CA VAL A 260 -19.01 -27.69 -30.88
C VAL A 260 -18.91 -26.69 -32.00
N LEU A 261 -19.84 -26.84 -32.98
CA LEU A 261 -20.01 -25.91 -34.08
C LEU A 261 -21.03 -24.84 -33.68
N TYR A 262 -20.69 -23.58 -33.90
CA TYR A 262 -21.58 -22.44 -33.70
C TYR A 262 -21.88 -21.76 -35.04
N GLY A 263 -23.06 -21.12 -35.14
CA GLY A 263 -23.48 -20.41 -36.35
C GLY A 263 -23.85 -21.33 -37.51
N VAL A 264 -24.33 -22.56 -37.23
CA VAL A 264 -24.83 -23.52 -38.21
C VAL A 264 -26.33 -23.58 -38.14
N HIS A 265 -26.98 -23.59 -39.30
CA HIS A 265 -28.43 -23.41 -39.38
C HIS A 265 -29.16 -24.57 -40.07
N SER A 266 -28.43 -25.55 -40.60
CA SER A 266 -29.04 -26.69 -41.27
C SER A 266 -28.17 -27.97 -41.16
N GLU A 267 -28.85 -29.12 -41.24
CA GLU A 267 -28.17 -30.39 -41.23
C GLU A 267 -27.18 -30.58 -42.42
N PRO A 268 -27.54 -30.21 -43.69
CA PRO A 268 -26.61 -30.31 -44.81
C PRO A 268 -25.32 -29.47 -44.59
N GLU A 269 -25.43 -28.31 -43.94
CA GLU A 269 -24.26 -27.48 -43.58
C GLU A 269 -23.31 -28.21 -42.60
N VAL A 270 -23.88 -28.85 -41.57
CA VAL A 270 -23.11 -29.64 -40.60
C VAL A 270 -22.47 -30.87 -41.28
N GLN A 271 -23.22 -31.57 -42.19
CA GLN A 271 -22.66 -32.66 -42.96
C GLN A 271 -21.49 -32.22 -43.83
N HIS A 272 -21.59 -31.06 -44.48
CA HIS A 272 -20.51 -30.49 -45.28
C HIS A 272 -19.27 -30.19 -44.42
N LEU A 273 -19.46 -29.59 -43.22
CA LEU A 273 -18.35 -29.33 -42.25
C LEU A 273 -17.71 -30.62 -41.74
N CYS A 274 -18.51 -31.67 -41.46
CA CYS A 274 -17.96 -32.99 -41.08
C CYS A 274 -17.12 -33.60 -42.21
N ALA A 275 -17.57 -33.51 -43.46
CA ALA A 275 -16.82 -33.97 -44.61
C ALA A 275 -15.51 -33.17 -44.80
N ALA A 276 -15.57 -31.84 -44.69
CA ALA A 276 -14.40 -30.96 -44.78
C ALA A 276 -13.39 -31.22 -43.64
N LEU A 277 -13.88 -31.45 -42.43
CA LEU A 277 -13.02 -31.83 -41.28
C LEU A 277 -12.36 -33.17 -41.51
N SER A 278 -13.08 -34.19 -41.98
CA SER A 278 -12.54 -35.52 -42.32
C SER A 278 -11.40 -35.41 -43.34
N GLN A 279 -11.49 -34.54 -44.34
CA GLN A 279 -10.44 -34.33 -45.34
C GLN A 279 -9.10 -33.85 -44.72
N GLN A 280 -9.15 -33.14 -43.61
CA GLN A 280 -7.93 -32.71 -42.91
C GLN A 280 -7.08 -33.90 -42.41
N PHE A 281 -7.70 -35.05 -42.18
CA PHE A 281 -7.07 -36.25 -41.64
C PHE A 281 -6.65 -37.28 -42.68
N ILE A 282 -6.87 -37.01 -43.97
CA ILE A 282 -6.30 -37.81 -45.06
C ILE A 282 -4.78 -37.62 -45.15
N ARG A 283 -4.30 -36.45 -44.82
CA ARG A 283 -2.84 -36.21 -44.81
C ARG A 283 -2.16 -37.01 -43.69
N PRO A 284 -1.09 -37.80 -44.02
CA PRO A 284 -0.37 -38.56 -43.01
C PRO A 284 0.15 -37.70 -41.89
N PHE A 285 0.28 -38.29 -40.70
CA PHE A 285 0.90 -37.72 -39.52
C PHE A 285 2.39 -37.95 -39.54
N GLU A 286 3.20 -36.91 -39.37
CA GLU A 286 4.65 -37.06 -39.27
C GLU A 286 5.02 -37.42 -37.83
N LEU A 287 5.73 -38.52 -37.64
CA LEU A 287 6.22 -38.99 -36.34
C LEU A 287 7.61 -38.44 -36.07
N HIS A 288 8.02 -38.43 -34.78
CA HIS A 288 9.34 -37.90 -34.36
C HIS A 288 10.54 -38.54 -35.05
N ASN A 289 10.39 -39.77 -35.53
CA ASN A 289 11.45 -40.53 -36.24
C ASN A 289 11.44 -40.33 -37.76
N GLY A 290 10.65 -39.36 -38.26
CA GLY A 290 10.52 -39.09 -39.68
C GLY A 290 9.59 -40.05 -40.44
N GLN A 291 9.02 -41.04 -39.75
CA GLN A 291 8.03 -41.96 -40.35
C GLN A 291 6.67 -41.28 -40.46
N LYS A 292 5.81 -41.83 -41.29
CA LYS A 292 4.45 -41.31 -41.50
C LYS A 292 3.44 -42.36 -41.07
N ALA A 293 2.52 -41.96 -40.20
CA ALA A 293 1.34 -42.73 -39.82
C ALA A 293 0.11 -42.20 -40.51
N SER A 294 -0.85 -43.05 -40.84
CA SER A 294 -2.16 -42.65 -41.37
C SER A 294 -3.23 -43.06 -40.38
N MET A 295 -4.11 -42.14 -40.06
CA MET A 295 -5.26 -42.39 -39.19
C MET A 295 -6.43 -41.54 -39.71
N SER A 296 -7.60 -42.17 -39.83
CA SER A 296 -8.85 -41.46 -40.08
C SER A 296 -9.61 -41.19 -38.79
N LEU A 297 -10.59 -40.34 -38.82
CA LEU A 297 -11.51 -40.09 -37.72
C LEU A 297 -12.93 -40.48 -38.11
N SER A 298 -13.59 -41.26 -37.27
CA SER A 298 -15.02 -41.52 -37.34
C SER A 298 -15.73 -40.34 -36.69
N ILE A 299 -16.58 -39.64 -37.46
CA ILE A 299 -17.26 -38.41 -37.00
C ILE A 299 -18.78 -38.64 -37.00
N GLY A 300 -19.39 -38.48 -35.82
CA GLY A 300 -20.85 -38.42 -35.69
C GLY A 300 -21.28 -37.05 -35.19
N PHE A 301 -22.44 -36.58 -35.57
CA PHE A 301 -22.96 -35.30 -35.16
C PHE A 301 -24.40 -35.37 -34.67
N ALA A 302 -24.78 -34.37 -33.86
CA ALA A 302 -26.15 -34.12 -33.46
C ALA A 302 -26.43 -32.59 -33.43
N LEU A 303 -27.64 -32.22 -33.88
CA LEU A 303 -28.09 -30.83 -33.94
C LEU A 303 -28.65 -30.42 -32.58
N ALA A 304 -28.17 -29.31 -32.01
CA ALA A 304 -28.61 -28.90 -30.67
C ALA A 304 -30.09 -28.53 -30.61
N TRP A 305 -30.65 -27.97 -31.70
CA TRP A 305 -32.05 -27.56 -31.76
C TRP A 305 -33.04 -28.72 -31.88
N GLU A 306 -32.59 -29.92 -32.23
CA GLU A 306 -33.43 -31.10 -32.31
C GLU A 306 -33.50 -31.88 -30.98
N ASN A 307 -32.68 -31.53 -30.03
CA ASN A 307 -32.54 -32.27 -28.79
C ASN A 307 -33.05 -31.48 -27.58
N GLY A 308 -33.83 -32.13 -26.74
CA GLY A 308 -34.46 -31.52 -25.58
C GLY A 308 -33.54 -31.37 -24.36
N SER A 309 -32.55 -32.23 -24.26
CA SER A 309 -31.62 -32.27 -23.11
C SER A 309 -30.17 -32.49 -23.55
N VAL A 310 -29.22 -32.24 -22.64
CA VAL A 310 -27.81 -32.52 -22.81
C VAL A 310 -27.56 -34.01 -23.10
N GLU A 311 -28.21 -34.89 -22.35
CA GLU A 311 -28.08 -36.34 -22.47
C GLU A 311 -28.51 -36.84 -23.86
N ALA A 312 -29.65 -36.33 -24.34
CA ALA A 312 -30.18 -36.70 -25.65
C ALA A 312 -29.22 -36.25 -26.79
N LEU A 313 -28.65 -35.05 -26.66
CA LEU A 313 -27.70 -34.51 -27.64
C LEU A 313 -26.42 -35.36 -27.69
N LEU A 314 -25.87 -35.70 -26.50
CA LEU A 314 -24.66 -36.53 -26.38
C LEU A 314 -24.91 -37.93 -26.95
N GLU A 315 -26.00 -38.58 -26.54
CA GLU A 315 -26.35 -39.94 -27.00
C GLU A 315 -26.55 -40.01 -28.53
N LYS A 316 -27.20 -38.98 -29.09
CA LYS A 316 -27.43 -38.94 -30.56
C LYS A 316 -26.11 -38.78 -31.33
N ALA A 317 -25.21 -37.88 -30.88
CA ALA A 317 -23.90 -37.69 -31.51
C ALA A 317 -23.03 -38.96 -31.41
N ASP A 318 -22.96 -39.61 -30.24
CA ASP A 318 -22.20 -40.84 -30.00
C ASP A 318 -22.73 -41.98 -30.86
N ARG A 319 -24.03 -42.20 -30.87
CA ARG A 319 -24.68 -43.23 -31.72
C ARG A 319 -24.32 -43.06 -33.19
N ASN A 320 -24.39 -41.84 -33.71
CA ASN A 320 -24.07 -41.50 -35.09
C ASN A 320 -22.59 -41.76 -35.39
N MET A 321 -21.66 -41.43 -34.47
CA MET A 321 -20.26 -41.71 -34.59
C MET A 321 -19.98 -43.22 -34.63
N TYR A 322 -20.62 -43.97 -33.72
CA TYR A 322 -20.47 -45.44 -33.70
C TYR A 322 -20.97 -46.12 -34.97
N LEU A 323 -22.06 -45.63 -35.58
CA LEU A 323 -22.54 -46.13 -36.88
C LEU A 323 -21.50 -45.90 -37.99
N VAL A 324 -20.89 -44.73 -38.05
CA VAL A 324 -19.82 -44.42 -39.02
C VAL A 324 -18.62 -45.33 -38.81
N LYS A 325 -18.18 -45.54 -37.54
CA LYS A 325 -17.06 -46.41 -37.17
C LYS A 325 -17.27 -47.84 -37.62
N ASN A 326 -18.47 -48.41 -37.37
CA ASN A 326 -18.81 -49.75 -37.76
C ASN A 326 -18.88 -49.98 -39.30
N GLN A 327 -19.34 -48.98 -40.04
CA GLN A 327 -19.35 -49.03 -41.50
C GLN A 327 -17.93 -49.09 -42.08
N ARG A 328 -17.03 -48.26 -41.54
CA ARG A 328 -15.61 -48.24 -41.98
C ARG A 328 -14.87 -49.54 -41.63
N THR A 329 -15.09 -50.08 -40.45
CA THR A 329 -14.47 -51.35 -40.05
C THR A 329 -14.89 -52.52 -40.96
N LYS A 330 -16.14 -52.54 -41.42
CA LYS A 330 -16.62 -53.55 -42.38
C LYS A 330 -16.08 -53.36 -43.80
N THR A 331 -15.61 -52.20 -44.18
CA THR A 331 -15.07 -51.92 -45.53
C THR A 331 -13.58 -52.28 -45.64
N ILE A 332 -12.89 -52.38 -44.50
CA ILE A 332 -11.44 -52.65 -44.41
C ILE A 332 -11.14 -54.16 -44.22
N ASN A 333 -12.14 -54.94 -43.78
CA ASN A 333 -12.07 -56.44 -43.73
C ASN A 333 -12.65 -57.04 -45.03
#